data_280d77cf4c5039b2752fd93460fb903f
#
_entry.id   280d77cf4c5039b2752fd93460fb903f
#
_cell.length_a   1.000
_cell.length_b   1.000
_cell.length_c   1.000
_cell.angle_alpha   90.00
_cell.angle_beta   90.00
_cell.angle_gamma   90.00
#
_symmetry.space_group_name_H-M   'P 1'
#
loop_
_entity.id
_entity.type
_entity.pdbx_description
1 polymer ?
#
loop_
_entity_poly.entity_id
_entity_poly.type
_entity_poly.pdbx_seq_one_letter_code
_entity_poly.pdbx_strand_id
1 'polypeptide(L)'
;MKSNHWIALLFAVFAGLLISGISVSRLGAQRNQTQKQNQGQNAPANSDMPGMGMAEMQHDTAESRQAAVSANEQMSDMHMNMGAHMRMTDLRKPEPGDAERAEEILEKLRPAIEQYKEYHKALGDGFQIFHPELPQDHYHFTNYRYAAEAQFVFNPTHPTSLHYRKVGDGYELEGAMYTAPKRYSEEQLNGRVPLSVACWHEHVNLCLPPRGAHITQANWKEFGRKGSIATEDACEAAGGRWIPLIFNWMVHVYPYETDPAKIWAH
;
A
#
# COMPACT_ATOMS: atom_id res chain seq x y z
N MET A 1 28.31 17.52 30.29
CA MET A 1 27.02 18.19 30.04
C MET A 1 26.99 18.58 28.57
N LYS A 2 26.34 17.75 27.71
CA LYS A 2 26.04 18.10 26.32
C LYS A 2 24.54 17.84 26.13
N SER A 3 23.84 18.90 25.91
CA SER A 3 22.40 19.03 25.78
C SER A 3 21.92 18.32 24.48
N ASN A 4 21.09 17.30 24.61
CA ASN A 4 20.38 16.68 23.50
C ASN A 4 19.06 17.44 23.24
N HIS A 5 19.12 18.41 22.35
CA HIS A 5 17.95 19.12 21.83
C HIS A 5 17.61 18.59 20.42
N TRP A 6 17.04 17.39 20.33
CA TRP A 6 16.60 16.82 19.04
C TRP A 6 15.36 15.96 19.16
N ILE A 7 14.28 16.40 19.79
CA ILE A 7 12.94 15.82 19.62
C ILE A 7 11.88 16.91 19.87
N ALA A 8 11.79 17.88 18.98
CA ALA A 8 10.68 18.85 19.04
C ALA A 8 10.46 19.56 17.70
N LEU A 9 10.34 18.82 16.59
CA LEU A 9 10.04 19.44 15.29
C LEU A 9 9.38 18.47 14.33
N LEU A 10 8.15 18.03 14.66
CA LEU A 10 7.28 17.32 13.69
C LEU A 10 5.78 17.52 13.98
N PHE A 11 5.39 18.71 14.46
CA PHE A 11 3.98 19.07 14.56
C PHE A 11 3.78 20.56 14.30
N ALA A 12 4.09 21.06 13.12
CA ALA A 12 3.59 22.36 12.69
C ALA A 12 3.97 22.63 11.23
N VAL A 13 3.25 22.08 10.29
CA VAL A 13 3.06 22.70 8.96
C VAL A 13 1.73 22.19 8.39
N PHE A 14 0.64 22.81 8.79
CA PHE A 14 -0.58 22.89 8.00
C PHE A 14 -1.41 24.07 8.53
N ALA A 15 -1.03 25.29 8.15
CA ALA A 15 -1.96 26.41 8.11
C ALA A 15 -1.40 27.48 7.15
N GLY A 16 -2.13 27.74 6.10
CA GLY A 16 -2.10 29.03 5.44
C GLY A 16 -1.38 29.12 4.10
N LEU A 17 -2.12 28.98 3.02
CA LEU A 17 -1.95 29.80 1.83
C LEU A 17 -3.31 29.97 1.14
N LEU A 18 -3.88 31.14 1.38
CA LEU A 18 -5.04 31.69 0.68
C LEU A 18 -4.56 32.56 -0.51
N ILE A 19 -5.15 32.28 -1.65
CA ILE A 19 -5.58 33.22 -2.70
C ILE A 19 -4.54 34.12 -3.39
N SER A 20 -4.35 33.88 -4.66
CA SER A 20 -4.27 34.95 -5.67
C SER A 20 -4.77 34.42 -7.01
N GLY A 21 -5.89 34.95 -7.45
CA GLY A 21 -6.49 34.66 -8.75
C GLY A 21 -5.72 35.36 -9.88
N ILE A 22 -5.69 34.74 -11.04
CA ILE A 22 -5.39 35.38 -12.32
C ILE A 22 -6.40 34.89 -13.36
N SER A 23 -6.94 35.87 -14.02
CA SER A 23 -8.03 35.87 -14.99
C SER A 23 -7.76 35.08 -16.27
N VAL A 24 -8.85 34.58 -16.79
CA VAL A 24 -9.10 33.97 -18.09
C VAL A 24 -8.88 34.97 -19.23
N SER A 25 -8.27 34.53 -20.31
CA SER A 25 -8.50 35.08 -21.64
C SER A 25 -8.79 33.96 -22.64
N ARG A 26 -10.00 34.01 -23.19
CA ARG A 26 -10.47 33.22 -24.33
C ARG A 26 -9.90 33.74 -25.64
N LEU A 27 -9.57 32.82 -26.54
CA LEU A 27 -9.59 32.96 -28.03
C LEU A 27 -9.50 31.52 -28.53
N GLY A 28 -10.43 30.94 -29.22
CA GLY A 28 -11.06 31.34 -30.42
C GLY A 28 -10.74 30.28 -31.49
N ALA A 29 -11.77 29.56 -31.88
CA ALA A 29 -11.98 28.53 -32.88
C ALA A 29 -11.07 28.58 -34.16
N GLN A 30 -10.79 27.38 -34.72
CA GLN A 30 -11.20 27.08 -36.12
C GLN A 30 -11.11 25.59 -36.46
N ARG A 31 -12.19 25.14 -37.10
CA ARG A 31 -12.40 23.87 -37.79
C ARG A 31 -11.48 23.74 -39.00
N ASN A 32 -11.06 22.50 -39.32
CA ASN A 32 -11.12 22.04 -40.70
C ASN A 32 -11.20 20.51 -40.78
N GLN A 33 -12.27 20.05 -41.41
CA GLN A 33 -12.47 18.69 -41.92
C GLN A 33 -11.73 18.55 -43.24
N THR A 34 -11.12 17.41 -43.49
CA THR A 34 -11.04 16.86 -44.86
C THR A 34 -10.98 15.33 -44.79
N GLN A 35 -12.05 14.72 -45.29
CA GLN A 35 -12.12 13.30 -45.71
C GLN A 35 -11.22 13.13 -46.96
N LYS A 36 -10.59 11.96 -47.06
CA LYS A 36 -10.51 11.24 -48.35
C LYS A 36 -10.30 9.75 -48.14
N GLN A 37 -11.26 9.01 -48.62
CA GLN A 37 -11.21 7.59 -48.95
C GLN A 37 -10.15 7.32 -50.04
N ASN A 38 -9.50 6.15 -49.95
CA ASN A 38 -9.29 5.38 -51.20
C ASN A 38 -9.17 3.89 -50.90
N GLN A 39 -9.87 3.16 -51.78
CA GLN A 39 -10.00 1.70 -51.84
C GLN A 39 -8.80 1.08 -52.58
N GLY A 40 -8.55 -0.21 -52.24
CA GLY A 40 -8.38 -1.19 -53.31
C GLY A 40 -7.06 -1.95 -53.41
N GLN A 41 -7.16 -3.23 -53.25
CA GLN A 41 -6.66 -4.32 -54.09
C GLN A 41 -5.51 -5.22 -53.61
N ASN A 42 -5.96 -6.44 -53.24
CA ASN A 42 -5.47 -7.77 -53.67
C ASN A 42 -4.03 -8.25 -53.43
N ALA A 43 -4.00 -9.44 -52.85
CA ALA A 43 -2.93 -10.38 -52.53
C ALA A 43 -2.17 -10.91 -53.80
N PRO A 44 -1.07 -11.68 -53.60
CA PRO A 44 -1.20 -13.10 -53.27
C PRO A 44 -0.14 -13.70 -52.30
N ALA A 45 -0.52 -14.88 -51.88
CA ALA A 45 -0.03 -15.92 -51.04
C ALA A 45 1.48 -16.34 -51.11
N ASN A 46 1.80 -17.02 -50.00
CA ASN A 46 2.79 -18.08 -49.74
C ASN A 46 4.17 -17.69 -49.31
N SER A 47 4.42 -18.01 -48.04
CA SER A 47 5.54 -18.91 -47.69
C SER A 47 5.37 -19.38 -46.23
N ASP A 48 5.41 -20.69 -46.07
CA ASP A 48 5.35 -21.46 -44.84
C ASP A 48 6.42 -21.01 -43.82
N MET A 49 5.94 -20.70 -42.59
CA MET A 49 6.76 -20.76 -41.39
C MET A 49 6.00 -21.60 -40.37
N PRO A 50 6.66 -22.57 -39.69
CA PRO A 50 6.01 -23.42 -38.72
C PRO A 50 5.51 -22.62 -37.53
N GLY A 51 4.25 -22.83 -37.20
CA GLY A 51 3.55 -22.18 -36.11
C GLY A 51 4.26 -22.36 -34.78
N MET A 52 4.70 -21.26 -34.20
CA MET A 52 4.80 -21.14 -32.76
C MET A 52 3.35 -20.94 -32.27
N GLY A 53 2.81 -21.99 -31.70
CA GLY A 53 1.53 -21.91 -30.99
C GLY A 53 1.62 -20.83 -29.94
N MET A 54 0.84 -19.78 -30.12
CA MET A 54 0.50 -18.89 -29.03
C MET A 54 -0.25 -19.76 -28.02
N ALA A 55 0.44 -20.14 -26.94
CA ALA A 55 -0.21 -20.68 -25.77
C ALA A 55 -1.21 -19.63 -25.31
N GLU A 56 -2.45 -19.93 -25.56
CA GLU A 56 -3.63 -19.26 -25.01
C GLU A 56 -3.41 -19.11 -23.51
N MET A 57 -3.16 -17.89 -23.05
CA MET A 57 -3.22 -17.58 -21.63
C MET A 57 -4.69 -17.64 -21.21
N GLN A 58 -5.15 -18.84 -20.90
CA GLN A 58 -6.42 -19.06 -20.21
C GLN A 58 -6.22 -18.67 -18.74
N HIS A 59 -6.43 -17.41 -18.44
CA HIS A 59 -6.37 -16.87 -17.07
C HIS A 59 -7.72 -16.87 -16.35
N ASP A 60 -8.65 -17.76 -16.73
CA ASP A 60 -9.93 -17.90 -16.04
C ASP A 60 -10.33 -19.36 -15.89
N THR A 61 -9.49 -20.13 -15.18
CA THR A 61 -9.85 -21.51 -14.84
C THR A 61 -10.69 -21.54 -13.57
N ALA A 62 -11.61 -22.50 -13.49
CA ALA A 62 -12.39 -22.75 -12.27
C ALA A 62 -11.47 -22.96 -11.04
N GLU A 63 -10.24 -23.43 -11.24
CA GLU A 63 -9.23 -23.60 -10.21
C GLU A 63 -8.70 -22.28 -9.66
N SER A 64 -8.47 -21.25 -10.50
CA SER A 64 -8.04 -19.94 -10.02
C SER A 64 -9.12 -19.22 -9.22
N ARG A 65 -10.39 -19.41 -9.59
CA ARG A 65 -11.53 -18.92 -8.80
C ARG A 65 -11.70 -19.67 -7.49
N GLN A 66 -11.51 -20.99 -7.50
CA GLN A 66 -11.56 -21.81 -6.29
C GLN A 66 -10.42 -21.47 -5.33
N ALA A 67 -9.20 -21.23 -5.85
CA ALA A 67 -8.05 -20.78 -5.07
C ALA A 67 -8.29 -19.40 -4.44
N ALA A 68 -8.90 -18.47 -5.18
CA ALA A 68 -9.27 -17.15 -4.65
C ALA A 68 -10.34 -17.24 -3.54
N VAL A 69 -11.34 -18.13 -3.72
CA VAL A 69 -12.36 -18.39 -2.69
C VAL A 69 -11.75 -19.01 -1.44
N SER A 70 -10.88 -20.02 -1.60
CA SER A 70 -10.22 -20.68 -0.48
C SER A 70 -9.23 -19.75 0.25
N ALA A 71 -8.56 -18.87 -0.50
CA ALA A 71 -7.72 -17.82 0.08
C ALA A 71 -8.56 -16.82 0.88
N ASN A 72 -9.74 -16.47 0.37
CA ASN A 72 -10.69 -15.59 1.04
C ASN A 72 -11.20 -16.21 2.36
N GLU A 73 -11.51 -17.50 2.36
CA GLU A 73 -11.93 -18.23 3.56
C GLU A 73 -10.81 -18.34 4.60
N GLN A 74 -9.57 -18.64 4.18
CA GLN A 74 -8.41 -18.71 5.07
C GLN A 74 -8.03 -17.34 5.67
N MET A 75 -8.18 -16.26 4.90
CA MET A 75 -7.96 -14.91 5.41
C MET A 75 -9.07 -14.49 6.37
N SER A 76 -10.31 -14.89 6.13
CA SER A 76 -11.42 -14.67 7.07
C SER A 76 -11.18 -15.31 8.44
N ASP A 77 -10.60 -16.51 8.47
CA ASP A 77 -10.24 -17.19 9.70
C ASP A 77 -9.05 -16.52 10.44
N MET A 78 -8.11 -15.90 9.71
CA MET A 78 -7.02 -15.12 10.28
C MET A 78 -7.48 -13.81 10.91
N HIS A 79 -8.59 -13.21 10.45
CA HIS A 79 -9.15 -11.98 11.04
C HIS A 79 -9.53 -12.10 12.51
N MET A 80 -9.87 -13.29 12.96
CA MET A 80 -10.31 -13.54 14.33
C MET A 80 -9.20 -13.40 15.39
N ASN A 81 -7.93 -13.22 14.98
CA ASN A 81 -6.80 -13.26 15.92
C ASN A 81 -5.81 -12.09 15.82
N MET A 82 -6.20 -10.97 15.21
CA MET A 82 -5.30 -9.82 14.95
C MET A 82 -5.02 -8.92 16.16
N GLY A 83 -5.55 -9.27 17.34
CA GLY A 83 -5.29 -8.57 18.60
C GLY A 83 -5.98 -7.20 18.69
N ALA A 84 -5.96 -6.65 19.91
CA ALA A 84 -6.66 -5.40 20.25
C ALA A 84 -6.09 -4.13 19.60
N HIS A 85 -4.95 -4.23 18.93
CA HIS A 85 -4.21 -3.09 18.35
C HIS A 85 -4.34 -2.96 16.84
N MET A 86 -5.22 -3.74 16.21
CA MET A 86 -5.47 -3.68 14.79
C MET A 86 -6.96 -3.73 14.49
N ARG A 87 -7.40 -2.89 13.56
CA ARG A 87 -8.72 -2.94 12.96
C ARG A 87 -8.58 -3.20 11.47
N MET A 88 -9.36 -4.13 10.95
CA MET A 88 -9.34 -4.48 9.53
C MET A 88 -10.73 -4.33 8.92
N THR A 89 -10.78 -4.15 7.60
CA THR A 89 -12.01 -4.34 6.84
C THR A 89 -12.26 -5.82 6.67
N ASP A 90 -13.53 -6.19 6.53
CA ASP A 90 -13.90 -7.55 6.13
C ASP A 90 -13.60 -7.76 4.64
N LEU A 91 -13.28 -9.01 4.28
CA LEU A 91 -13.27 -9.43 2.90
C LEU A 91 -14.69 -9.50 2.37
N ARG A 92 -14.89 -9.05 1.13
CA ARG A 92 -16.18 -9.07 0.45
C ARG A 92 -16.24 -10.23 -0.55
N LYS A 93 -17.45 -10.59 -0.94
CA LYS A 93 -17.63 -11.48 -2.08
C LYS A 93 -17.10 -10.80 -3.33
N PRO A 94 -16.38 -11.56 -4.21
CA PRO A 94 -15.91 -11.01 -5.47
C PRO A 94 -17.04 -10.47 -6.34
N GLU A 95 -16.82 -9.29 -6.89
CA GLU A 95 -17.68 -8.67 -7.90
C GLU A 95 -17.02 -8.73 -9.28
N PRO A 96 -17.79 -8.69 -10.37
CA PRO A 96 -17.23 -8.64 -11.72
C PRO A 96 -16.26 -7.46 -11.88
N GLY A 97 -15.04 -7.74 -12.36
CA GLY A 97 -14.00 -6.75 -12.56
C GLY A 97 -13.03 -6.58 -11.39
N ASP A 98 -13.26 -7.20 -10.24
CA ASP A 98 -12.38 -7.07 -9.08
C ASP A 98 -11.01 -7.72 -9.32
N ALA A 99 -11.01 -8.93 -9.89
CA ALA A 99 -9.77 -9.64 -10.20
C ALA A 99 -8.93 -8.88 -11.24
N GLU A 100 -9.58 -8.38 -12.28
CA GLU A 100 -8.94 -7.58 -13.33
C GLU A 100 -8.35 -6.28 -12.76
N ARG A 101 -9.07 -5.59 -11.87
CA ARG A 101 -8.55 -4.39 -11.18
C ARG A 101 -7.34 -4.70 -10.30
N ALA A 102 -7.40 -5.83 -9.58
CA ALA A 102 -6.28 -6.25 -8.75
C ALA A 102 -5.04 -6.57 -9.59
N GLU A 103 -5.22 -7.29 -10.72
CA GLU A 103 -4.11 -7.59 -11.63
C GLU A 103 -3.56 -6.32 -12.31
N GLU A 104 -4.42 -5.39 -12.72
CA GLU A 104 -3.97 -4.09 -13.26
C GLU A 104 -3.08 -3.31 -12.29
N ILE A 105 -3.39 -3.39 -10.98
CA ILE A 105 -2.53 -2.80 -9.93
C ILE A 105 -1.17 -3.49 -9.92
N LEU A 106 -1.14 -4.82 -9.95
CA LEU A 106 0.10 -5.61 -9.94
C LEU A 106 0.95 -5.38 -11.18
N GLU A 107 0.33 -5.34 -12.36
CA GLU A 107 1.01 -5.06 -13.64
C GLU A 107 1.72 -3.70 -13.63
N LYS A 108 1.11 -2.70 -12.99
CA LYS A 108 1.71 -1.36 -12.85
C LYS A 108 2.76 -1.31 -11.73
N LEU A 109 2.52 -2.01 -10.63
CA LEU A 109 3.41 -2.01 -9.46
C LEU A 109 4.74 -2.71 -9.75
N ARG A 110 4.70 -3.94 -10.30
CA ARG A 110 5.90 -4.77 -10.52
C ARG A 110 7.03 -4.01 -11.22
N PRO A 111 6.83 -3.41 -12.41
CA PRO A 111 7.90 -2.66 -13.07
C PRO A 111 8.30 -1.38 -12.33
N ALA A 112 7.38 -0.75 -11.60
CA ALA A 112 7.67 0.47 -10.87
C ALA A 112 8.64 0.23 -9.70
N ILE A 113 8.53 -0.91 -9.01
CA ILE A 113 9.36 -1.22 -7.85
C ILE A 113 10.55 -2.13 -8.15
N GLU A 114 10.66 -2.70 -9.35
CA GLU A 114 11.74 -3.64 -9.74
C GLU A 114 13.13 -3.04 -9.48
N GLN A 115 13.32 -1.76 -9.79
CA GLN A 115 14.57 -1.05 -9.55
C GLN A 115 14.97 -0.96 -8.08
N TYR A 116 14.01 -1.10 -7.18
CA TYR A 116 14.20 -1.01 -5.72
C TYR A 116 14.59 -2.35 -5.09
N LYS A 117 14.78 -3.41 -5.88
CA LYS A 117 15.54 -4.58 -5.44
C LYS A 117 16.95 -4.19 -5.01
N GLU A 118 17.49 -3.12 -5.60
CA GLU A 118 18.65 -2.39 -5.08
C GLU A 118 18.16 -1.33 -4.07
N TYR A 119 18.19 -1.65 -2.79
CA TYR A 119 17.59 -0.80 -1.75
C TYR A 119 18.21 0.60 -1.63
N HIS A 120 19.49 0.77 -2.01
CA HIS A 120 20.12 2.10 -2.04
C HIS A 120 19.46 3.01 -3.07
N LYS A 121 18.94 2.43 -4.16
CA LYS A 121 18.15 3.18 -5.14
C LYS A 121 16.88 3.74 -4.51
N ALA A 122 16.19 2.94 -3.66
CA ALA A 122 15.03 3.42 -2.92
C ALA A 122 15.39 4.59 -1.99
N LEU A 123 16.50 4.48 -1.24
CA LEU A 123 16.99 5.57 -0.40
C LEU A 123 17.32 6.81 -1.21
N GLY A 124 17.97 6.65 -2.37
CA GLY A 124 18.29 7.75 -3.30
C GLY A 124 17.06 8.45 -3.86
N ASP A 125 15.97 7.72 -4.07
CA ASP A 125 14.69 8.26 -4.59
C ASP A 125 13.76 8.80 -3.47
N GLY A 126 14.27 8.92 -2.25
CA GLY A 126 13.59 9.59 -1.14
C GLY A 126 12.75 8.69 -0.25
N PHE A 127 12.89 7.36 -0.37
CA PHE A 127 12.38 6.46 0.65
C PHE A 127 13.25 6.54 1.90
N GLN A 128 12.65 6.45 3.07
CA GLN A 128 13.32 6.51 4.37
C GLN A 128 12.92 5.28 5.20
N ILE A 129 13.89 4.66 5.85
CA ILE A 129 13.61 3.53 6.74
C ILE A 129 12.83 4.03 7.95
N PHE A 130 11.64 3.48 8.15
CA PHE A 130 10.81 3.81 9.30
C PHE A 130 11.33 3.09 10.54
N HIS A 131 11.75 3.87 11.56
CA HIS A 131 12.33 3.35 12.81
C HIS A 131 13.47 2.35 12.60
N PRO A 132 14.57 2.72 11.93
CA PRO A 132 15.68 1.81 11.63
C PRO A 132 16.37 1.24 12.88
N GLU A 133 16.22 1.93 14.03
CA GLU A 133 16.76 1.54 15.33
C GLU A 133 15.99 0.39 16.00
N LEU A 134 14.78 0.08 15.53
CA LEU A 134 13.95 -0.98 16.06
C LEU A 134 14.04 -2.24 15.21
N PRO A 135 14.24 -3.42 15.79
CA PRO A 135 14.11 -4.68 15.06
C PRO A 135 12.67 -4.84 14.55
N GLN A 136 12.52 -5.12 13.26
CA GLN A 136 11.24 -5.30 12.59
C GLN A 136 11.28 -6.60 11.79
N ASP A 137 10.17 -7.31 11.73
CA ASP A 137 10.03 -8.50 10.90
C ASP A 137 10.13 -8.09 9.41
N HIS A 138 9.46 -6.98 9.06
CA HIS A 138 9.56 -6.32 7.77
C HIS A 138 9.86 -4.84 7.98
N TYR A 139 10.91 -4.35 7.32
CA TYR A 139 11.29 -2.94 7.37
C TYR A 139 10.51 -2.15 6.32
N HIS A 140 9.84 -1.10 6.76
CA HIS A 140 9.12 -0.18 5.88
C HIS A 140 10.06 0.92 5.42
N PHE A 141 10.34 1.00 4.13
CA PHE A 141 10.99 2.14 3.52
C PHE A 141 9.89 3.04 2.98
N THR A 142 9.64 4.15 3.65
CA THR A 142 8.48 5.03 3.41
C THR A 142 8.87 6.25 2.58
N ASN A 143 8.10 6.52 1.54
CA ASN A 143 8.21 7.74 0.76
C ASN A 143 7.10 8.71 1.16
N TYR A 144 7.46 9.77 1.89
CA TYR A 144 6.49 10.73 2.42
C TYR A 144 5.80 11.57 1.34
N ARG A 145 6.40 11.74 0.15
CA ARG A 145 5.74 12.39 -0.98
C ARG A 145 4.61 11.52 -1.51
N TYR A 146 4.85 10.21 -1.65
CA TYR A 146 3.82 9.25 -2.07
C TYR A 146 2.73 9.10 -1.00
N ALA A 147 3.11 9.19 0.28
CA ALA A 147 2.14 9.22 1.39
C ALA A 147 1.23 10.46 1.33
N ALA A 148 1.79 11.61 0.95
CA ALA A 148 1.01 12.84 0.76
C ALA A 148 0.11 12.75 -0.50
N GLU A 149 0.62 12.23 -1.62
CA GLU A 149 -0.17 11.99 -2.83
C GLU A 149 -1.35 11.05 -2.56
N ALA A 150 -1.11 9.98 -1.79
CA ALA A 150 -2.12 8.99 -1.42
C ALA A 150 -3.29 9.57 -0.61
N GLN A 151 -3.18 10.79 -0.05
CA GLN A 151 -4.32 11.46 0.57
C GLN A 151 -5.39 11.92 -0.43
N PHE A 152 -5.03 12.02 -1.71
CA PHE A 152 -5.88 12.57 -2.77
C PHE A 152 -6.11 11.58 -3.90
N VAL A 153 -5.06 10.85 -4.31
CA VAL A 153 -5.06 9.99 -5.49
C VAL A 153 -4.49 8.61 -5.12
N PHE A 154 -5.05 7.57 -5.71
CA PHE A 154 -4.45 6.24 -5.72
C PHE A 154 -3.62 6.05 -6.98
N ASN A 155 -2.32 5.85 -6.83
CA ASN A 155 -1.41 5.61 -7.92
C ASN A 155 -0.67 4.27 -7.68
N PRO A 156 -0.98 3.22 -8.45
CA PRO A 156 -0.33 1.92 -8.30
C PRO A 156 1.19 1.93 -8.44
N THR A 157 1.76 2.92 -9.16
CA THR A 157 3.22 3.04 -9.34
C THR A 157 3.92 3.77 -8.20
N HIS A 158 3.14 4.37 -7.26
CA HIS A 158 3.65 5.12 -6.12
C HIS A 158 3.21 4.49 -4.79
N PRO A 159 3.70 3.29 -4.45
CA PRO A 159 3.41 2.71 -3.14
C PRO A 159 3.98 3.62 -2.04
N THR A 160 3.21 3.79 -0.97
CA THR A 160 3.60 4.63 0.16
C THR A 160 4.86 4.11 0.85
N SER A 161 4.99 2.79 0.93
CA SER A 161 6.19 2.14 1.46
C SER A 161 6.56 0.92 0.63
N LEU A 162 7.83 0.60 0.66
CA LEU A 162 8.39 -0.67 0.21
C LEU A 162 8.66 -1.53 1.44
N HIS A 163 8.41 -2.82 1.35
CA HIS A 163 8.68 -3.78 2.40
C HIS A 163 9.97 -4.53 2.11
N TYR A 164 10.86 -4.52 3.08
CA TYR A 164 12.13 -5.21 2.98
C TYR A 164 12.34 -6.15 4.16
N ARG A 165 12.89 -7.30 3.87
CA ARG A 165 13.49 -8.18 4.86
C ARG A 165 14.96 -7.83 5.04
N LYS A 166 15.42 -7.77 6.29
CA LYS A 166 16.84 -7.56 6.55
C LYS A 166 17.63 -8.84 6.30
N VAL A 167 18.68 -8.74 5.48
CA VAL A 167 19.57 -9.88 5.12
C VAL A 167 21.01 -9.44 5.31
N GLY A 168 21.67 -9.96 6.35
CA GLY A 168 22.99 -9.49 6.74
C GLY A 168 22.99 -7.99 7.03
N ASP A 169 23.86 -7.26 6.35
CA ASP A 169 23.94 -5.79 6.47
C ASP A 169 23.06 -5.06 5.43
N GLY A 170 22.35 -5.78 4.58
CA GLY A 170 21.49 -5.24 3.53
C GLY A 170 20.02 -5.54 3.72
N TYR A 171 19.25 -5.27 2.65
CA TYR A 171 17.80 -5.43 2.60
C TYR A 171 17.37 -6.04 1.28
N GLU A 172 16.42 -6.96 1.34
CA GLU A 172 15.81 -7.64 0.20
C GLU A 172 14.34 -7.21 0.07
N LEU A 173 13.97 -6.74 -1.12
CA LEU A 173 12.60 -6.30 -1.40
C LEU A 173 11.64 -7.48 -1.45
N GLU A 174 10.60 -7.43 -0.63
CA GLU A 174 9.56 -8.46 -0.56
C GLU A 174 8.22 -7.97 -1.10
N GLY A 175 7.88 -6.71 -0.87
CA GLY A 175 6.58 -6.17 -1.23
C GLY A 175 6.48 -4.66 -1.13
N ALA A 176 5.25 -4.20 -1.09
CA ALA A 176 4.90 -2.80 -0.97
C ALA A 176 3.65 -2.60 -0.11
N MET A 177 3.39 -1.37 0.26
CA MET A 177 2.22 -0.97 1.01
C MET A 177 1.62 0.29 0.39
N TYR A 178 0.30 0.28 0.21
CA TYR A 178 -0.46 1.48 -0.10
C TYR A 178 -1.15 2.01 1.15
N THR A 179 -1.40 3.31 1.16
CA THR A 179 -2.19 3.95 2.22
C THR A 179 -3.39 4.67 1.66
N ALA A 180 -4.39 4.88 2.51
CA ALA A 180 -5.58 5.68 2.21
C ALA A 180 -5.94 6.56 3.42
N PRO A 181 -6.61 7.72 3.20
CA PRO A 181 -6.99 8.61 4.30
C PRO A 181 -7.79 7.90 5.40
N LYS A 182 -7.54 8.23 6.66
CA LYS A 182 -8.29 7.70 7.83
C LYS A 182 -9.81 7.84 7.71
N ARG A 183 -10.28 8.91 7.04
CA ARG A 183 -11.71 9.21 6.85
C ARG A 183 -12.40 8.38 5.78
N TYR A 184 -11.65 7.52 5.05
CA TYR A 184 -12.24 6.75 3.97
C TYR A 184 -13.19 5.69 4.51
N SER A 185 -14.36 5.60 3.84
CA SER A 185 -15.27 4.48 4.01
C SER A 185 -14.72 3.24 3.30
N GLU A 186 -15.27 2.07 3.63
CA GLU A 186 -14.92 0.84 2.95
C GLU A 186 -15.16 0.91 1.45
N GLU A 187 -16.22 1.62 0.98
CA GLU A 187 -16.46 1.82 -0.45
C GLU A 187 -15.35 2.62 -1.13
N GLN A 188 -14.80 3.61 -0.43
CA GLN A 188 -13.67 4.38 -0.94
C GLN A 188 -12.38 3.56 -0.92
N LEU A 189 -12.20 2.67 0.06
CA LEU A 189 -11.10 1.71 0.10
C LEU A 189 -11.22 0.67 -1.02
N ASN A 190 -12.43 0.11 -1.20
CA ASN A 190 -12.76 -0.81 -2.29
C ASN A 190 -12.50 -0.20 -3.68
N GLY A 191 -12.71 1.11 -3.81
CA GLY A 191 -12.40 1.86 -5.03
C GLY A 191 -10.89 1.95 -5.34
N ARG A 192 -10.01 1.76 -4.34
CA ARG A 192 -8.55 1.72 -4.52
C ARG A 192 -8.04 0.31 -4.79
N VAL A 193 -8.32 -0.61 -3.87
CA VAL A 193 -7.99 -2.03 -3.97
C VAL A 193 -9.24 -2.80 -3.61
N PRO A 194 -9.71 -3.74 -4.44
CA PRO A 194 -10.94 -4.48 -4.17
C PRO A 194 -10.91 -5.19 -2.82
N LEU A 195 -11.96 -5.00 -2.02
CA LEU A 195 -12.10 -5.67 -0.72
C LEU A 195 -12.41 -7.17 -0.86
N SER A 196 -12.58 -7.66 -2.06
CA SER A 196 -12.68 -9.09 -2.36
C SER A 196 -11.32 -9.78 -2.49
N VAL A 197 -10.23 -9.01 -2.61
CA VAL A 197 -8.87 -9.57 -2.76
C VAL A 197 -7.94 -9.18 -1.60
N ALA A 198 -8.22 -8.08 -0.90
CA ALA A 198 -7.35 -7.55 0.15
C ALA A 198 -8.13 -6.91 1.29
N CYS A 199 -7.60 -7.01 2.50
CA CYS A 199 -8.10 -6.29 3.65
C CYS A 199 -7.25 -5.05 3.91
N TRP A 200 -7.92 -3.92 4.08
CA TRP A 200 -7.28 -2.73 4.64
C TRP A 200 -7.26 -2.80 6.16
N HIS A 201 -6.18 -2.33 6.76
CA HIS A 201 -6.04 -2.31 8.21
C HIS A 201 -5.57 -0.95 8.73
N GLU A 202 -5.84 -0.71 10.00
CA GLU A 202 -5.36 0.43 10.78
C GLU A 202 -4.82 -0.05 12.12
N HIS A 203 -3.81 0.66 12.63
CA HIS A 203 -3.36 0.43 14.00
C HIS A 203 -4.15 1.30 14.97
N VAL A 204 -4.77 0.65 15.93
CA VAL A 204 -5.68 1.26 16.92
C VAL A 204 -5.25 0.92 18.34
N ASN A 205 -5.81 1.64 19.32
CA ASN A 205 -5.71 1.32 20.73
C ASN A 205 -4.27 1.20 21.26
N LEU A 206 -3.35 2.06 20.78
CA LEU A 206 -1.98 2.01 21.26
C LEU A 206 -1.80 2.79 22.56
N CYS A 207 -1.11 2.16 23.49
CA CYS A 207 -0.55 2.83 24.66
C CYS A 207 0.95 2.96 24.48
N LEU A 208 1.44 4.20 24.41
CA LEU A 208 2.87 4.48 24.39
C LEU A 208 3.39 4.67 25.81
N PRO A 209 4.64 4.32 26.11
CA PRO A 209 5.25 4.58 27.41
C PRO A 209 5.20 6.06 27.82
N PRO A 210 5.30 6.38 29.11
CA PRO A 210 5.46 7.76 29.58
C PRO A 210 6.62 8.46 28.88
N ARG A 211 6.50 9.77 28.68
CA ARG A 211 7.59 10.56 28.08
C ARG A 211 8.84 10.49 28.96
N GLY A 212 9.97 10.20 28.34
CA GLY A 212 11.26 10.08 29.04
C GLY A 212 11.46 8.76 29.80
N ALA A 213 10.50 7.82 29.73
CA ALA A 213 10.70 6.49 30.25
C ALA A 213 11.85 5.79 29.54
N HIS A 214 12.71 5.13 30.29
CA HIS A 214 13.73 4.25 29.72
C HIS A 214 13.02 2.97 29.24
N ILE A 215 12.89 2.80 27.92
CA ILE A 215 12.16 1.70 27.34
C ILE A 215 13.04 0.45 27.38
N THR A 216 12.64 -0.52 28.17
CA THR A 216 13.24 -1.85 28.23
C THR A 216 12.38 -2.87 27.46
N GLN A 217 12.92 -4.05 27.19
CA GLN A 217 12.16 -5.13 26.58
C GLN A 217 10.91 -5.53 27.40
N ALA A 218 10.94 -5.33 28.72
CA ALA A 218 9.78 -5.57 29.59
C ALA A 218 8.66 -4.56 29.33
N ASN A 219 8.99 -3.29 29.10
CA ASN A 219 8.00 -2.25 28.79
C ASN A 219 7.24 -2.53 27.48
N TRP A 220 7.88 -3.15 26.48
CA TRP A 220 7.23 -3.51 25.22
C TRP A 220 6.23 -4.68 25.34
N LYS A 221 6.21 -5.39 26.46
CA LYS A 221 5.15 -6.36 26.75
C LYS A 221 3.84 -5.69 27.15
N GLU A 222 3.90 -4.46 27.65
CA GLU A 222 2.74 -3.69 28.11
C GLU A 222 2.37 -2.61 27.11
N PHE A 223 3.35 -1.92 26.52
CA PHE A 223 3.19 -0.76 25.66
C PHE A 223 3.44 -1.09 24.17
N GLY A 224 2.92 -0.23 23.30
CA GLY A 224 3.14 -0.31 21.87
C GLY A 224 2.25 -1.31 21.14
N ARG A 225 2.59 -1.59 19.90
CA ARG A 225 1.75 -2.36 18.96
C ARG A 225 1.54 -3.83 19.37
N LYS A 226 2.47 -4.41 20.10
CA LYS A 226 2.40 -5.79 20.64
C LYS A 226 2.17 -5.80 22.14
N GLY A 227 1.85 -4.65 22.74
CA GLY A 227 1.66 -4.53 24.19
C GLY A 227 0.32 -5.10 24.65
N SER A 228 0.19 -5.35 25.95
CA SER A 228 -1.03 -5.87 26.54
C SER A 228 -2.06 -4.79 26.90
N ILE A 229 -1.65 -3.52 26.96
CA ILE A 229 -2.51 -2.38 27.30
C ILE A 229 -3.25 -1.91 26.05
N ALA A 230 -4.55 -2.20 25.98
CA ALA A 230 -5.40 -1.96 24.82
C ALA A 230 -6.64 -1.09 25.10
N THR A 231 -6.71 -0.45 26.25
CA THR A 231 -7.77 0.50 26.63
C THR A 231 -7.18 1.79 27.16
N GLU A 232 -7.93 2.88 27.02
CA GLU A 232 -7.52 4.20 27.50
C GLU A 232 -7.29 4.22 29.00
N ASP A 233 -8.27 3.71 29.76
CA ASP A 233 -8.20 3.66 31.23
C ASP A 233 -6.97 2.88 31.73
N ALA A 234 -6.67 1.73 31.13
CA ALA A 234 -5.48 0.95 31.48
C ALA A 234 -4.17 1.67 31.11
N CYS A 235 -4.19 2.41 30.01
CA CYS A 235 -3.05 3.21 29.58
C CYS A 235 -2.79 4.38 30.52
N GLU A 236 -3.84 5.08 30.97
CA GLU A 236 -3.74 6.15 31.96
C GLU A 236 -3.27 5.60 33.31
N ALA A 237 -3.82 4.48 33.76
CA ALA A 237 -3.40 3.83 35.00
C ALA A 237 -1.91 3.41 34.99
N ALA A 238 -1.38 3.06 33.83
CA ALA A 238 0.04 2.77 33.63
C ALA A 238 0.92 4.04 33.42
N GLY A 239 0.33 5.24 33.47
CA GLY A 239 1.01 6.51 33.20
C GLY A 239 1.42 6.67 31.74
N GLY A 240 0.86 5.87 30.85
CA GLY A 240 1.14 5.87 29.42
C GLY A 240 0.48 7.00 28.66
N ARG A 241 0.68 7.00 27.36
CA ARG A 241 0.05 7.95 26.43
C ARG A 241 -0.84 7.20 25.45
N TRP A 242 -2.15 7.39 25.60
CA TRP A 242 -3.13 6.76 24.73
C TRP A 242 -3.15 7.36 23.34
N ILE A 243 -3.17 6.49 22.32
CA ILE A 243 -3.31 6.86 20.91
C ILE A 243 -4.40 5.95 20.33
N PRO A 244 -5.64 6.44 20.20
CA PRO A 244 -6.75 5.62 19.74
C PRO A 244 -6.59 5.13 18.29
N LEU A 245 -5.92 5.92 17.46
CA LEU A 245 -5.68 5.61 16.05
C LEU A 245 -4.38 6.25 15.59
N ILE A 246 -3.44 5.42 15.13
CA ILE A 246 -2.18 5.86 14.55
C ILE A 246 -2.14 5.49 13.07
N PHE A 247 -1.52 6.35 12.24
CA PHE A 247 -1.39 6.19 10.79
C PHE A 247 -2.73 6.28 10.02
N ASN A 248 -2.69 5.94 8.76
CA ASN A 248 -3.81 5.88 7.83
C ASN A 248 -4.22 4.41 7.62
N TRP A 249 -5.28 4.17 6.85
CA TRP A 249 -5.56 2.86 6.29
C TRP A 249 -4.37 2.37 5.48
N MET A 250 -4.04 1.09 5.63
CA MET A 250 -2.91 0.43 4.97
C MET A 250 -3.36 -0.88 4.35
N VAL A 251 -2.77 -1.22 3.20
CA VAL A 251 -2.92 -2.53 2.55
C VAL A 251 -1.56 -2.97 2.04
N HIS A 252 -1.20 -4.22 2.33
CA HIS A 252 0.05 -4.83 1.90
C HIS A 252 -0.13 -5.55 0.56
N VAL A 253 0.95 -5.62 -0.21
CA VAL A 253 1.00 -6.36 -1.47
C VAL A 253 2.39 -6.94 -1.67
N TYR A 254 2.44 -8.23 -2.00
CA TYR A 254 3.67 -9.00 -2.25
C TYR A 254 3.67 -9.45 -3.72
N PRO A 255 4.02 -8.57 -4.66
CA PRO A 255 3.78 -8.79 -6.09
C PRO A 255 4.69 -9.86 -6.72
N TYR A 256 5.69 -10.33 -5.98
CA TYR A 256 6.61 -11.38 -6.41
C TYR A 256 6.23 -12.75 -5.85
N GLU A 257 5.20 -12.83 -5.03
CA GLU A 257 4.65 -14.10 -4.57
C GLU A 257 4.01 -14.88 -5.72
N THR A 258 4.23 -16.19 -5.71
CA THR A 258 3.69 -17.10 -6.73
C THR A 258 2.34 -17.71 -6.30
N ASP A 259 2.06 -17.69 -5.00
CA ASP A 259 0.79 -18.11 -4.42
C ASP A 259 -0.18 -16.93 -4.42
N PRO A 260 -1.26 -16.96 -5.21
CA PRO A 260 -2.23 -15.85 -5.28
C PRO A 260 -2.79 -15.47 -3.91
N ALA A 261 -2.93 -16.42 -2.99
CA ALA A 261 -3.42 -16.18 -1.63
C ALA A 261 -2.46 -15.30 -0.80
N LYS A 262 -1.19 -15.23 -1.18
CA LYS A 262 -0.17 -14.47 -0.46
C LYS A 262 0.11 -13.10 -1.07
N ILE A 263 -0.34 -12.84 -2.29
CA ILE A 263 -0.07 -11.57 -2.98
C ILE A 263 -0.63 -10.40 -2.18
N TRP A 264 -1.83 -10.53 -1.65
CA TRP A 264 -2.53 -9.50 -0.88
C TRP A 264 -2.66 -9.86 0.61
N ALA A 265 -1.84 -10.78 1.08
CA ALA A 265 -1.84 -11.21 2.49
C ALA A 265 -1.37 -10.09 3.41
N HIS A 266 -1.81 -10.20 4.68
CA HIS A 266 -1.40 -9.28 5.74
C HIS A 266 -0.33 -9.91 6.63
#